data_1a1964af496e3acfd080f40466c90dd4
#
_entry.id   1a1964af496e3acfd080f40466c90dd4
#
_cell.length_a   1.000
_cell.length_b   1.000
_cell.length_c   1.000
_cell.angle_alpha   90.00
_cell.angle_beta   90.00
_cell.angle_gamma   90.00
#
_symmetry.space_group_name_H-M   'P 1'
#
loop_
_entity.id
_entity.type
_entity.pdbx_description
1 polymer ?
#
loop_
_entity_poly.entity_id
_entity_poly.type
_entity_poly.pdbx_seq_one_letter_code
_entity_poly.pdbx_strand_id
1 'polypeptide(L)'
;MTELVTDGLSYWARQAPGRTAIVFDGADRTDYAALDRWTHAAAHFHVAAGLRPGDRVGIIGDNSLEWVVAAIGALKLGAIVVPFNNRFTQDELRYLVDDSGPRMVLADEAHRDRLASALARPPAADQDVTLLPLGAFTSLRGEHTAPMPRPQAGPDDVTQIVYTSGTSSRPKGVLFTHRSTFNLIADFAFAEPALRPAARMIYVLSMSGAPGLLWHILHPLTRGLSIFYERGFEPARTLRRLAEEKIQIMAGVPLLFEQMARLPEFAAADLSSLELVTIAGARAPVPVIRSWLDKGVLLRQAYGMTELGGISSLNPTDQAVDRPESIGRGTVFTRHRVVRPDGTDCDAEEPGEIIVSGPGVTPGYWRNEAAYAEAMRDGWFHSGDVGIKDADGYIRMVDRLKDVIITGGYNVAPSEIEAVISELPQVAEVCVVSAPDTKFGEVPAAVICADGALTAEAVTALCRERLAGYKVPRHVIIQDHPLERMASGKIARRKIRDAHPELAHAAQPVG
;
A
#
# COMPACT_ATOMS: atom_id res chain seq x y z
N MET A 1 11.85 -30.04 1.10
CA MET A 1 10.92 -29.52 2.13
C MET A 1 10.62 -28.11 1.73
N THR A 2 9.37 -27.76 1.54
CA THR A 2 8.97 -26.40 1.08
C THR A 2 9.16 -25.41 2.22
N GLU A 3 9.74 -24.26 1.94
CA GLU A 3 9.85 -23.15 2.88
C GLU A 3 8.47 -22.51 3.06
N LEU A 4 8.03 -22.34 4.32
CA LEU A 4 6.78 -21.68 4.65
C LEU A 4 7.03 -20.23 5.07
N VAL A 5 6.14 -19.33 4.72
CA VAL A 5 6.26 -17.90 5.07
C VAL A 5 6.33 -17.64 6.59
N THR A 6 5.99 -18.64 7.41
CA THR A 6 6.06 -18.60 8.87
C THR A 6 7.37 -19.14 9.45
N ASP A 7 8.22 -19.78 8.64
CA ASP A 7 9.46 -20.41 9.11
C ASP A 7 10.45 -19.41 9.70
N GLY A 8 10.44 -18.17 9.19
CA GLY A 8 11.31 -17.12 9.70
C GLY A 8 11.04 -16.78 11.17
N LEU A 9 9.76 -16.67 11.56
CA LEU A 9 9.38 -16.47 12.97
C LEU A 9 9.90 -17.62 13.83
N SER A 10 9.63 -18.87 13.46
CA SER A 10 10.03 -20.05 14.22
C SER A 10 11.56 -20.23 14.25
N TYR A 11 12.27 -19.80 13.21
CA TYR A 11 13.74 -19.77 13.21
C TYR A 11 14.26 -18.81 14.29
N TRP A 12 13.79 -17.58 14.32
CA TRP A 12 14.26 -16.59 15.29
C TRP A 12 13.80 -16.88 16.72
N ALA A 13 12.64 -17.52 16.91
CA ALA A 13 12.19 -18.05 18.20
C ALA A 13 13.18 -19.07 18.80
N ARG A 14 13.90 -19.83 17.96
CA ARG A 14 14.95 -20.75 18.39
C ARG A 14 16.31 -20.09 18.53
N GLN A 15 16.69 -19.20 17.60
CA GLN A 15 18.04 -18.60 17.55
C GLN A 15 18.22 -17.41 18.50
N ALA A 16 17.15 -16.67 18.76
CA ALA A 16 17.18 -15.47 19.61
C ALA A 16 15.85 -15.32 20.38
N PRO A 17 15.50 -16.30 21.23
CA PRO A 17 14.18 -16.41 21.86
C PRO A 17 13.74 -15.14 22.60
N GLY A 18 14.64 -14.51 23.35
CA GLY A 18 14.38 -13.28 24.13
C GLY A 18 14.48 -11.99 23.34
N ARG A 19 14.79 -12.03 22.03
CA ARG A 19 14.78 -10.82 21.20
C ARG A 19 13.36 -10.30 21.07
N THR A 20 13.20 -8.99 21.23
CA THR A 20 11.90 -8.33 20.99
C THR A 20 11.47 -8.56 19.54
N ALA A 21 10.32 -9.18 19.33
CA ALA A 21 9.69 -9.33 18.03
C ALA A 21 8.78 -8.14 17.74
N ILE A 22 7.89 -7.81 18.67
CA ILE A 22 6.91 -6.73 18.50
C ILE A 22 6.84 -5.89 19.77
N VAL A 23 6.77 -4.58 19.59
CA VAL A 23 6.36 -3.59 20.59
C VAL A 23 5.09 -2.94 20.07
N PHE A 24 3.98 -3.15 20.77
CA PHE A 24 2.70 -2.59 20.37
C PHE A 24 2.37 -1.37 21.22
N ASP A 25 2.04 -0.26 20.57
CA ASP A 25 1.66 1.03 21.16
C ASP A 25 2.68 1.54 22.21
N GLY A 26 3.94 1.11 22.04
CA GLY A 26 5.08 1.47 22.89
C GLY A 26 5.17 0.80 24.25
N ALA A 27 4.17 0.02 24.66
CA ALA A 27 4.08 -0.57 25.99
C ALA A 27 4.08 -2.09 25.98
N ASP A 28 3.29 -2.73 25.12
CA ASP A 28 3.17 -4.18 25.09
C ASP A 28 4.28 -4.81 24.27
N ARG A 29 5.23 -5.46 24.95
CA ARG A 29 6.41 -6.11 24.34
C ARG A 29 6.22 -7.61 24.31
N THR A 30 6.49 -8.20 23.14
CA THR A 30 6.45 -9.65 22.93
C THR A 30 7.75 -10.07 22.26
N ASP A 31 8.47 -11.03 22.84
CA ASP A 31 9.66 -11.60 22.24
C ASP A 31 9.33 -12.67 21.18
N TYR A 32 10.35 -13.11 20.44
CA TYR A 32 10.19 -14.07 19.37
C TYR A 32 9.66 -15.41 19.87
N ALA A 33 10.13 -15.92 21.01
CA ALA A 33 9.69 -17.19 21.56
C ALA A 33 8.22 -17.12 22.05
N ALA A 34 7.85 -16.04 22.69
CA ALA A 34 6.47 -15.82 23.16
C ALA A 34 5.51 -15.67 21.97
N LEU A 35 5.90 -14.90 20.95
CA LEU A 35 5.09 -14.72 19.73
C LEU A 35 4.91 -16.04 18.98
N ASP A 36 5.96 -16.83 18.83
CA ASP A 36 5.90 -18.13 18.14
C ASP A 36 4.96 -19.09 18.86
N ARG A 37 5.06 -19.22 20.22
CA ARG A 37 4.12 -20.01 21.02
C ARG A 37 2.68 -19.53 20.88
N TRP A 38 2.45 -18.22 20.95
CA TRP A 38 1.12 -17.65 20.83
C TRP A 38 0.50 -17.95 19.46
N THR A 39 1.30 -17.87 18.38
CA THR A 39 0.81 -18.23 17.04
C THR A 39 0.56 -19.72 16.86
N HIS A 40 1.24 -20.61 17.60
CA HIS A 40 0.87 -22.03 17.65
C HIS A 40 -0.45 -22.26 18.38
N ALA A 41 -0.68 -21.60 19.51
CA ALA A 41 -1.97 -21.64 20.21
C ALA A 41 -3.11 -21.13 19.31
N ALA A 42 -2.86 -20.06 18.57
CA ALA A 42 -3.81 -19.55 17.58
C ALA A 42 -4.11 -20.57 16.46
N ALA A 43 -3.11 -21.30 15.97
CA ALA A 43 -3.33 -22.33 14.97
C ALA A 43 -4.22 -23.47 15.51
N HIS A 44 -4.02 -23.91 16.76
CA HIS A 44 -4.89 -24.89 17.42
C HIS A 44 -6.32 -24.37 17.63
N PHE A 45 -6.45 -23.08 18.00
CA PHE A 45 -7.76 -22.43 18.09
C PHE A 45 -8.49 -22.45 16.75
N HIS A 46 -7.82 -22.13 15.65
CA HIS A 46 -8.39 -22.19 14.30
C HIS A 46 -8.89 -23.61 13.95
N VAL A 47 -8.09 -24.64 14.26
CA VAL A 47 -8.50 -26.05 14.05
C VAL A 47 -9.74 -26.38 14.87
N ALA A 48 -9.76 -26.02 16.16
CA ALA A 48 -10.90 -26.26 17.04
C ALA A 48 -12.17 -25.54 16.57
N ALA A 49 -12.02 -24.38 15.96
CA ALA A 49 -13.11 -23.61 15.34
C ALA A 49 -13.49 -24.10 13.92
N GLY A 50 -12.90 -25.19 13.44
CA GLY A 50 -13.28 -25.86 12.19
C GLY A 50 -12.57 -25.38 10.93
N LEU A 51 -11.53 -24.53 11.05
CA LEU A 51 -10.69 -24.14 9.92
C LEU A 51 -9.76 -25.28 9.51
N ARG A 52 -9.52 -25.46 8.22
CA ARG A 52 -8.68 -26.50 7.63
C ARG A 52 -7.63 -25.91 6.70
N PRO A 53 -6.55 -26.63 6.37
CA PRO A 53 -5.62 -26.23 5.32
C PRO A 53 -6.36 -25.94 4.01
N GLY A 54 -6.00 -24.84 3.34
CA GLY A 54 -6.63 -24.36 2.11
C GLY A 54 -7.93 -23.57 2.30
N ASP A 55 -8.53 -23.58 3.49
CA ASP A 55 -9.67 -22.71 3.79
C ASP A 55 -9.23 -21.23 3.84
N ARG A 56 -10.17 -20.31 3.54
CA ARG A 56 -9.95 -18.87 3.66
C ARG A 56 -10.46 -18.39 5.00
N VAL A 57 -9.65 -17.54 5.65
CA VAL A 57 -10.04 -16.79 6.84
C VAL A 57 -9.98 -15.30 6.56
N GLY A 58 -11.13 -14.64 6.63
CA GLY A 58 -11.21 -13.18 6.56
C GLY A 58 -10.82 -12.55 7.89
N ILE A 59 -10.02 -11.49 7.90
CA ILE A 59 -9.67 -10.77 9.13
C ILE A 59 -9.91 -9.28 8.94
N ILE A 60 -10.78 -8.69 9.77
CA ILE A 60 -11.05 -7.25 9.82
C ILE A 60 -10.79 -6.72 11.22
N GLY A 61 -10.11 -5.59 11.33
CA GLY A 61 -9.86 -4.93 12.59
C GLY A 61 -8.81 -3.83 12.48
N ASP A 62 -8.70 -3.06 13.54
CA ASP A 62 -7.61 -2.13 13.72
C ASP A 62 -6.30 -2.88 14.02
N ASN A 63 -5.18 -2.17 13.93
CA ASN A 63 -3.88 -2.75 14.26
C ASN A 63 -3.90 -3.30 15.69
N SER A 64 -3.58 -4.58 15.85
CA SER A 64 -3.52 -5.27 17.15
C SER A 64 -2.62 -6.49 17.10
N LEU A 65 -2.16 -6.96 18.26
CA LEU A 65 -1.39 -8.21 18.36
C LEU A 65 -2.25 -9.41 18.02
N GLU A 66 -3.53 -9.38 18.38
CA GLU A 66 -4.50 -10.41 18.07
C GLU A 66 -4.66 -10.60 16.55
N TRP A 67 -4.65 -9.50 15.78
CA TRP A 67 -4.67 -9.56 14.32
C TRP A 67 -3.43 -10.30 13.78
N VAL A 68 -2.24 -9.95 14.29
CA VAL A 68 -0.97 -10.59 13.90
C VAL A 68 -0.99 -12.07 14.21
N VAL A 69 -1.39 -12.42 15.44
CA VAL A 69 -1.37 -13.78 15.93
C VAL A 69 -2.40 -14.65 15.21
N ALA A 70 -3.59 -14.12 14.96
CA ALA A 70 -4.64 -14.80 14.19
C ALA A 70 -4.17 -15.09 12.77
N ALA A 71 -3.58 -14.12 12.08
CA ALA A 71 -3.08 -14.28 10.72
C ALA A 71 -1.95 -15.31 10.63
N ILE A 72 -0.93 -15.22 11.49
CA ILE A 72 0.19 -16.16 11.49
C ILE A 72 -0.28 -17.57 11.90
N GLY A 73 -1.20 -17.67 12.87
CA GLY A 73 -1.79 -18.95 13.28
C GLY A 73 -2.52 -19.65 12.13
N ALA A 74 -3.27 -18.90 11.34
CA ALA A 74 -3.93 -19.43 10.14
C ALA A 74 -2.90 -19.91 9.09
N LEU A 75 -1.84 -19.13 8.85
CA LEU A 75 -0.75 -19.53 7.94
C LEU A 75 0.02 -20.76 8.43
N LYS A 76 0.22 -20.92 9.75
CA LYS A 76 0.83 -22.13 10.35
C LYS A 76 -0.04 -23.37 10.17
N LEU A 77 -1.34 -23.21 10.10
CA LEU A 77 -2.28 -24.28 9.74
C LEU A 77 -2.24 -24.62 8.24
N GLY A 78 -1.79 -23.70 7.39
CA GLY A 78 -1.89 -23.81 5.93
C GLY A 78 -3.20 -23.25 5.37
N ALA A 79 -3.89 -22.40 6.13
CA ALA A 79 -5.05 -21.65 5.65
C ALA A 79 -4.63 -20.38 4.91
N ILE A 80 -5.55 -19.84 4.12
CA ILE A 80 -5.36 -18.64 3.30
C ILE A 80 -5.92 -17.44 4.03
N VAL A 81 -5.09 -16.43 4.31
CA VAL A 81 -5.53 -15.19 4.96
C VAL A 81 -6.07 -14.21 3.95
N VAL A 82 -7.25 -13.66 4.23
CA VAL A 82 -7.89 -12.61 3.43
C VAL A 82 -8.03 -11.35 4.31
N PRO A 83 -7.08 -10.40 4.25
CA PRO A 83 -7.20 -9.14 4.97
C PRO A 83 -8.38 -8.33 4.45
N PHE A 84 -9.33 -7.98 5.30
CA PHE A 84 -10.43 -7.08 4.99
C PHE A 84 -10.07 -5.68 5.47
N ASN A 85 -10.02 -4.73 4.56
CA ASN A 85 -9.71 -3.35 4.93
C ASN A 85 -10.78 -2.82 5.91
N ASN A 86 -10.34 -2.31 7.05
CA ASN A 86 -11.21 -1.81 8.11
C ASN A 86 -12.05 -0.57 7.71
N ARG A 87 -11.75 0.06 6.57
CA ARG A 87 -12.50 1.18 6.00
C ARG A 87 -13.54 0.76 4.95
N PHE A 88 -13.61 -0.51 4.58
CA PHE A 88 -14.59 -0.98 3.62
C PHE A 88 -16.02 -0.82 4.16
N THR A 89 -16.92 -0.42 3.25
CA THR A 89 -18.35 -0.36 3.51
C THR A 89 -18.94 -1.76 3.70
N GLN A 90 -20.19 -1.83 4.16
CA GLN A 90 -20.90 -3.10 4.27
C GLN A 90 -21.01 -3.84 2.93
N ASP A 91 -21.28 -3.11 1.83
CA ASP A 91 -21.42 -3.71 0.50
C ASP A 91 -20.07 -4.21 -0.06
N GLU A 92 -18.99 -3.48 0.19
CA GLU A 92 -17.65 -3.92 -0.17
C GLU A 92 -17.25 -5.18 0.62
N LEU A 93 -17.51 -5.20 1.94
CA LEU A 93 -17.27 -6.40 2.77
C LEU A 93 -18.10 -7.59 2.28
N ARG A 94 -19.36 -7.35 1.94
CA ARG A 94 -20.23 -8.37 1.35
C ARG A 94 -19.63 -8.96 0.09
N TYR A 95 -19.18 -8.11 -0.83
CA TYR A 95 -18.53 -8.56 -2.05
C TYR A 95 -17.30 -9.44 -1.76
N LEU A 96 -16.45 -9.03 -0.81
CA LEU A 96 -15.25 -9.80 -0.44
C LEU A 96 -15.60 -11.18 0.13
N VAL A 97 -16.64 -11.25 0.96
CA VAL A 97 -17.14 -12.52 1.52
C VAL A 97 -17.64 -13.44 0.39
N ASP A 98 -18.45 -12.91 -0.52
CA ASP A 98 -19.02 -13.69 -1.63
C ASP A 98 -17.94 -14.18 -2.60
N ASP A 99 -16.93 -13.36 -2.90
CA ASP A 99 -15.88 -13.68 -3.87
C ASP A 99 -14.81 -14.60 -3.27
N SER A 100 -14.28 -14.29 -2.08
CA SER A 100 -13.23 -15.10 -1.45
C SER A 100 -13.77 -16.40 -0.84
N GLY A 101 -15.04 -16.44 -0.44
CA GLY A 101 -15.70 -17.58 0.17
C GLY A 101 -15.00 -18.05 1.45
N PRO A 102 -14.85 -17.19 2.50
CA PRO A 102 -14.15 -17.58 3.70
C PRO A 102 -14.96 -18.58 4.51
N ARG A 103 -14.28 -19.55 5.12
CA ARG A 103 -14.87 -20.48 6.09
C ARG A 103 -15.12 -19.77 7.42
N MET A 104 -14.27 -18.82 7.74
CA MET A 104 -14.27 -18.09 9.00
C MET A 104 -13.94 -16.62 8.75
N VAL A 105 -14.54 -15.73 9.52
CA VAL A 105 -14.19 -14.33 9.57
C VAL A 105 -13.94 -13.89 11.00
N LEU A 106 -12.87 -13.17 11.23
CA LEU A 106 -12.46 -12.64 12.52
C LEU A 106 -12.67 -11.13 12.50
N ALA A 107 -13.31 -10.59 13.53
CA ALA A 107 -13.53 -9.14 13.66
C ALA A 107 -13.19 -8.65 15.06
N ASP A 108 -12.61 -7.46 15.16
CA ASP A 108 -12.59 -6.73 16.42
C ASP A 108 -13.98 -6.15 16.74
N GLU A 109 -14.14 -5.64 17.97
CA GLU A 109 -15.44 -5.11 18.43
C GLU A 109 -15.95 -3.94 17.57
N ALA A 110 -15.04 -3.07 17.12
CA ALA A 110 -15.39 -1.88 16.35
C ALA A 110 -15.96 -2.20 14.96
N HIS A 111 -15.61 -3.36 14.39
CA HIS A 111 -15.99 -3.74 13.03
C HIS A 111 -17.00 -4.88 12.96
N ARG A 112 -17.33 -5.48 14.12
CA ARG A 112 -18.16 -6.67 14.22
C ARG A 112 -19.56 -6.48 13.65
N ASP A 113 -20.25 -5.41 14.04
CA ASP A 113 -21.65 -5.20 13.64
C ASP A 113 -21.76 -4.93 12.13
N ARG A 114 -20.82 -4.17 11.56
CA ARG A 114 -20.76 -3.92 10.13
C ARG A 114 -20.52 -5.22 9.35
N LEU A 115 -19.62 -6.07 9.83
CA LEU A 115 -19.39 -7.36 9.22
C LEU A 115 -20.57 -8.33 9.41
N ALA A 116 -21.18 -8.38 10.59
CA ALA A 116 -22.38 -9.19 10.85
C ALA A 116 -23.53 -8.77 9.91
N SER A 117 -23.70 -7.47 9.69
CA SER A 117 -24.68 -6.94 8.72
C SER A 117 -24.36 -7.35 7.28
N ALA A 118 -23.08 -7.39 6.92
CA ALA A 118 -22.64 -7.90 5.60
C ALA A 118 -22.95 -9.41 5.45
N LEU A 119 -22.91 -10.18 6.52
CA LEU A 119 -23.18 -11.62 6.56
C LEU A 119 -24.67 -11.97 6.71
N ALA A 120 -25.55 -11.00 7.09
CA ALA A 120 -26.96 -11.25 7.38
C ALA A 120 -27.78 -11.76 6.17
N ARG A 121 -27.32 -11.53 4.94
CA ARG A 121 -27.86 -12.21 3.77
C ARG A 121 -27.10 -13.50 3.54
N PRO A 122 -27.77 -14.63 3.22
CA PRO A 122 -27.05 -15.86 2.90
C PRO A 122 -25.98 -15.59 1.83
N PRO A 123 -24.77 -16.14 1.99
CA PRO A 123 -23.76 -16.11 0.93
C PRO A 123 -24.32 -16.66 -0.37
N ALA A 124 -23.78 -16.21 -1.51
CA ALA A 124 -24.24 -16.65 -2.85
C ALA A 124 -24.09 -18.16 -3.13
N ALA A 125 -23.27 -18.86 -2.33
CA ALA A 125 -23.22 -20.31 -2.25
C ALA A 125 -23.57 -20.71 -0.80
N ASP A 126 -24.19 -21.85 -0.55
CA ASP A 126 -24.54 -22.46 0.77
C ASP A 126 -23.33 -22.56 1.72
N GLN A 127 -22.67 -21.46 2.01
CA GLN A 127 -21.46 -21.38 2.83
C GLN A 127 -21.82 -20.90 4.23
N ASP A 128 -21.63 -21.78 5.19
CA ASP A 128 -21.63 -21.44 6.61
C ASP A 128 -20.35 -20.66 6.94
N VAL A 129 -20.46 -19.35 7.12
CA VAL A 129 -19.35 -18.47 7.53
C VAL A 129 -19.41 -18.27 9.04
N THR A 130 -18.41 -18.76 9.75
CA THR A 130 -18.31 -18.55 11.20
C THR A 130 -17.71 -17.18 11.50
N LEU A 131 -18.43 -16.33 12.24
CA LEU A 131 -17.93 -15.05 12.74
C LEU A 131 -17.43 -15.19 14.18
N LEU A 132 -16.15 -14.90 14.41
CA LEU A 132 -15.50 -14.95 15.72
C LEU A 132 -14.86 -13.61 16.09
N PRO A 133 -14.77 -13.28 17.39
CA PRO A 133 -14.11 -12.05 17.84
C PRO A 133 -12.58 -12.21 17.80
N LEU A 134 -11.86 -11.21 17.30
CA LEU A 134 -10.40 -11.15 17.40
C LEU A 134 -9.89 -11.17 18.84
N GLY A 135 -10.64 -10.60 19.77
CA GLY A 135 -10.32 -10.62 21.20
C GLY A 135 -10.20 -12.03 21.80
N ALA A 136 -10.76 -13.08 21.14
CA ALA A 136 -10.58 -14.46 21.58
C ALA A 136 -9.10 -14.89 21.59
N PHE A 137 -8.25 -14.29 20.77
CA PHE A 137 -6.83 -14.62 20.71
C PHE A 137 -6.03 -14.05 21.89
N THR A 138 -6.54 -13.06 22.61
CA THR A 138 -5.90 -12.50 23.81
C THR A 138 -5.74 -13.57 24.90
N SER A 139 -6.76 -14.41 25.11
CA SER A 139 -6.75 -15.48 26.15
C SER A 139 -5.71 -16.57 25.87
N LEU A 140 -5.30 -16.72 24.61
CA LEU A 140 -4.31 -17.73 24.20
C LEU A 140 -2.86 -17.28 24.52
N ARG A 141 -2.67 -16.03 24.93
CA ARG A 141 -1.35 -15.51 25.28
C ARG A 141 -0.82 -16.18 26.54
N GLY A 142 0.33 -16.83 26.42
CA GLY A 142 0.94 -17.58 27.54
C GLY A 142 0.49 -19.04 27.65
N GLU A 143 -0.43 -19.51 26.82
CA GLU A 143 -0.76 -20.92 26.78
C GLU A 143 0.44 -21.77 26.32
N HIS A 144 0.65 -22.89 27.01
CA HIS A 144 1.64 -23.89 26.65
C HIS A 144 1.00 -24.96 25.75
N THR A 145 0.95 -24.69 24.46
CA THR A 145 0.48 -25.65 23.46
C THR A 145 1.65 -26.30 22.72
N ALA A 146 1.47 -27.53 22.27
CA ALA A 146 2.44 -28.18 21.40
C ALA A 146 2.57 -27.38 20.09
N PRO A 147 3.75 -27.37 19.47
CA PRO A 147 3.89 -26.79 18.14
C PRO A 147 2.89 -27.41 17.16
N MET A 148 2.23 -26.58 16.36
CA MET A 148 1.37 -27.07 15.28
C MET A 148 2.18 -27.92 14.31
N PRO A 149 1.73 -29.11 13.91
CA PRO A 149 2.38 -29.89 12.87
C PRO A 149 2.52 -29.06 11.60
N ARG A 150 3.68 -29.18 10.95
CA ARG A 150 3.94 -28.46 9.70
C ARG A 150 2.94 -28.89 8.63
N PRO A 151 2.23 -27.95 7.97
CA PRO A 151 1.30 -28.29 6.90
C PRO A 151 2.05 -28.88 5.71
N GLN A 152 1.40 -29.79 5.00
CA GLN A 152 1.87 -30.26 3.71
C GLN A 152 1.50 -29.18 2.66
N ALA A 153 2.40 -28.25 2.45
CA ALA A 153 2.18 -27.17 1.51
C ALA A 153 3.27 -27.16 0.43
N GLY A 154 2.84 -26.83 -0.80
CA GLY A 154 3.73 -26.58 -1.94
C GLY A 154 4.22 -25.13 -1.95
N PRO A 155 5.29 -24.84 -2.70
CA PRO A 155 5.78 -23.46 -2.80
C PRO A 155 4.79 -22.51 -3.48
N ASP A 156 3.92 -23.04 -4.33
CA ASP A 156 2.94 -22.29 -5.10
C ASP A 156 1.55 -22.26 -4.45
N ASP A 157 1.40 -22.85 -3.24
CA ASP A 157 0.16 -22.75 -2.48
C ASP A 157 -0.07 -21.32 -2.04
N VAL A 158 -1.33 -20.89 -2.20
CA VAL A 158 -1.77 -19.53 -1.86
C VAL A 158 -1.76 -19.34 -0.35
N THR A 159 -1.14 -18.26 0.09
CA THR A 159 -1.08 -17.86 1.52
C THR A 159 -2.00 -16.68 1.83
N GLN A 160 -2.20 -15.80 0.87
CA GLN A 160 -3.01 -14.60 1.02
C GLN A 160 -3.79 -14.29 -0.25
N ILE A 161 -4.97 -13.72 -0.08
CA ILE A 161 -5.75 -13.06 -1.13
C ILE A 161 -5.93 -11.61 -0.69
N VAL A 162 -5.29 -10.67 -1.39
CA VAL A 162 -5.33 -9.25 -1.05
C VAL A 162 -6.16 -8.49 -2.08
N TYR A 163 -7.31 -7.96 -1.64
CA TYR A 163 -8.20 -7.24 -2.54
C TYR A 163 -7.75 -5.82 -2.79
N THR A 164 -7.69 -5.46 -4.07
CA THR A 164 -7.38 -4.10 -4.53
C THR A 164 -8.62 -3.46 -5.14
N SER A 165 -8.80 -2.17 -4.88
CA SER A 165 -9.77 -1.34 -5.59
C SER A 165 -9.28 -1.08 -7.02
N GLY A 166 -9.26 -2.11 -7.86
CA GLY A 166 -8.77 -2.02 -9.22
C GLY A 166 -9.48 -0.95 -10.06
N THR A 167 -9.01 -0.79 -11.31
CA THR A 167 -9.57 0.15 -12.29
C THR A 167 -10.97 -0.26 -12.78
N SER A 168 -11.36 -1.50 -12.51
CA SER A 168 -12.69 -2.05 -12.77
C SER A 168 -13.67 -1.71 -11.63
N SER A 169 -14.96 -1.87 -11.89
CA SER A 169 -16.03 -1.58 -10.91
C SER A 169 -15.99 -2.43 -9.64
N ARG A 170 -15.26 -3.54 -9.64
CA ARG A 170 -15.15 -4.46 -8.50
C ARG A 170 -13.69 -4.75 -8.13
N PRO A 171 -13.37 -4.87 -6.82
CA PRO A 171 -12.03 -5.26 -6.36
C PRO A 171 -11.61 -6.63 -6.91
N LYS A 172 -10.30 -6.77 -7.20
CA LYS A 172 -9.69 -8.04 -7.61
C LYS A 172 -8.88 -8.62 -6.46
N GLY A 173 -8.99 -9.92 -6.21
CA GLY A 173 -8.21 -10.64 -5.21
C GLY A 173 -6.84 -11.04 -5.76
N VAL A 174 -5.79 -10.32 -5.40
CA VAL A 174 -4.40 -10.59 -5.80
C VAL A 174 -3.85 -11.75 -4.99
N LEU A 175 -3.27 -12.74 -5.64
CA LEU A 175 -2.72 -13.93 -5.00
C LEU A 175 -1.29 -13.72 -4.53
N PHE A 176 -1.00 -14.22 -3.34
CA PHE A 176 0.36 -14.41 -2.81
C PHE A 176 0.55 -15.88 -2.46
N THR A 177 1.69 -16.43 -2.86
CA THR A 177 2.09 -17.80 -2.55
C THR A 177 3.28 -17.80 -1.58
N HIS A 178 3.62 -18.96 -1.04
CA HIS A 178 4.88 -19.12 -0.28
C HIS A 178 6.07 -18.65 -1.13
N ARG A 179 6.15 -19.09 -2.38
CA ARG A 179 7.24 -18.76 -3.32
C ARG A 179 7.32 -17.25 -3.59
N SER A 180 6.23 -16.61 -4.01
CA SER A 180 6.25 -15.19 -4.37
C SER A 180 6.61 -14.31 -3.16
N THR A 181 6.09 -14.65 -1.97
CA THR A 181 6.40 -13.97 -0.72
C THR A 181 7.87 -14.12 -0.33
N PHE A 182 8.40 -15.34 -0.38
CA PHE A 182 9.80 -15.62 -0.04
C PHE A 182 10.78 -14.93 -0.99
N ASN A 183 10.50 -15.02 -2.28
CA ASN A 183 11.34 -14.41 -3.32
C ASN A 183 11.41 -12.89 -3.15
N LEU A 184 10.29 -12.27 -2.84
CA LEU A 184 10.25 -10.82 -2.61
C LEU A 184 11.05 -10.42 -1.37
N ILE A 185 10.88 -11.17 -0.25
CA ILE A 185 11.67 -10.94 0.97
C ILE A 185 13.17 -11.09 0.68
N ALA A 186 13.56 -12.10 -0.11
CA ALA A 186 14.95 -12.32 -0.51
C ALA A 186 15.48 -11.19 -1.39
N ASP A 187 14.72 -10.75 -2.40
CA ASP A 187 15.10 -9.67 -3.30
C ASP A 187 15.44 -8.38 -2.53
N PHE A 188 14.55 -7.98 -1.61
CA PHE A 188 14.80 -6.82 -0.76
C PHE A 188 15.90 -7.04 0.28
N ALA A 189 16.08 -8.25 0.75
CA ALA A 189 17.17 -8.58 1.66
C ALA A 189 18.55 -8.36 1.05
N PHE A 190 18.69 -8.61 -0.25
CA PHE A 190 19.93 -8.35 -1.00
C PHE A 190 20.11 -6.87 -1.34
N ALA A 191 19.00 -6.16 -1.57
CA ALA A 191 19.05 -4.74 -1.97
C ALA A 191 19.27 -3.79 -0.78
N GLU A 192 18.77 -4.14 0.43
CA GLU A 192 18.68 -3.22 1.57
C GLU A 192 19.38 -3.76 2.83
N PRO A 193 20.65 -3.39 3.05
CA PRO A 193 21.44 -3.83 4.23
C PRO A 193 20.85 -3.41 5.57
N ALA A 194 20.07 -2.34 5.63
CA ALA A 194 19.38 -1.89 6.84
C ALA A 194 18.36 -2.93 7.37
N LEU A 195 17.85 -3.79 6.50
CA LEU A 195 16.93 -4.89 6.86
C LEU A 195 17.70 -6.07 7.47
N ARG A 196 18.36 -5.86 8.60
CA ARG A 196 19.18 -6.84 9.31
C ARG A 196 18.56 -7.26 10.64
N PRO A 197 18.96 -8.40 11.20
CA PRO A 197 18.44 -8.87 12.49
C PRO A 197 18.60 -7.81 13.60
N ALA A 198 17.57 -7.69 14.44
CA ALA A 198 17.44 -6.73 15.54
C ALA A 198 17.30 -5.25 15.12
N ALA A 199 17.32 -4.91 13.82
CA ALA A 199 16.97 -3.56 13.39
C ALA A 199 15.53 -3.21 13.82
N ARG A 200 15.34 -1.97 14.26
CA ARG A 200 14.05 -1.47 14.77
C ARG A 200 13.28 -0.80 13.65
N MET A 201 12.09 -1.29 13.42
CA MET A 201 11.21 -0.82 12.34
C MET A 201 9.89 -0.35 12.92
N ILE A 202 9.41 0.83 12.53
CA ILE A 202 8.11 1.33 12.96
C ILE A 202 7.08 1.23 11.84
N TYR A 203 5.86 0.83 12.22
CA TYR A 203 4.68 0.84 11.36
C TYR A 203 3.51 1.55 12.01
N VAL A 204 2.92 2.45 11.24
CA VAL A 204 1.75 3.26 11.60
C VAL A 204 0.59 3.10 10.62
N LEU A 205 0.81 2.32 9.56
CA LEU A 205 -0.20 2.03 8.54
C LEU A 205 -1.05 0.83 8.95
N SER A 206 -2.22 0.67 8.32
CA SER A 206 -3.13 -0.44 8.61
C SER A 206 -2.52 -1.80 8.20
N MET A 207 -2.57 -2.79 9.09
CA MET A 207 -2.20 -4.19 8.81
C MET A 207 -3.10 -4.82 7.75
N SER A 208 -4.36 -4.40 7.68
CA SER A 208 -5.33 -4.85 6.68
C SER A 208 -5.22 -4.11 5.34
N GLY A 209 -4.35 -3.09 5.25
CA GLY A 209 -4.01 -2.43 3.98
C GLY A 209 -3.20 -3.36 3.08
N ALA A 210 -3.26 -3.14 1.78
CA ALA A 210 -2.58 -3.98 0.80
C ALA A 210 -1.11 -3.53 0.61
N PRO A 211 -0.13 -4.42 0.68
CA PRO A 211 -0.10 -5.78 1.23
C PRO A 211 0.47 -5.82 2.67
N GLY A 212 -0.33 -5.37 3.64
CA GLY A 212 0.08 -5.16 5.03
C GLY A 212 0.66 -6.41 5.71
N LEU A 213 0.01 -7.56 5.57
CA LEU A 213 0.49 -8.81 6.17
C LEU A 213 1.90 -9.17 5.69
N LEU A 214 2.22 -8.95 4.41
CA LEU A 214 3.57 -9.19 3.90
C LEU A 214 4.59 -8.23 4.49
N TRP A 215 4.40 -6.92 4.26
CA TRP A 215 5.43 -5.92 4.56
C TRP A 215 5.52 -5.56 6.03
N HIS A 216 4.38 -5.58 6.74
CA HIS A 216 4.35 -5.16 8.13
C HIS A 216 4.60 -6.32 9.10
N ILE A 217 4.39 -7.57 8.68
CA ILE A 217 4.44 -8.74 9.57
C ILE A 217 5.44 -9.78 9.06
N LEU A 218 5.17 -10.41 7.91
CA LEU A 218 5.96 -11.57 7.46
C LEU A 218 7.40 -11.19 7.12
N HIS A 219 7.60 -10.11 6.37
CA HIS A 219 8.93 -9.66 5.97
C HIS A 219 9.83 -9.33 7.18
N PRO A 220 9.44 -8.42 8.10
CA PRO A 220 10.30 -8.10 9.24
C PRO A 220 10.51 -9.28 10.19
N LEU A 221 9.49 -10.11 10.46
CA LEU A 221 9.65 -11.29 11.31
C LEU A 221 10.58 -12.33 10.68
N THR A 222 10.52 -12.53 9.35
CA THR A 222 11.45 -13.41 8.64
C THR A 222 12.89 -12.92 8.73
N ARG A 223 13.10 -11.61 8.73
CA ARG A 223 14.44 -10.98 8.83
C ARG A 223 14.95 -10.83 10.28
N GLY A 224 14.13 -11.14 11.29
CA GLY A 224 14.51 -11.03 12.71
C GLY A 224 14.55 -9.61 13.22
N LEU A 225 13.76 -8.69 12.64
CA LEU A 225 13.65 -7.31 13.06
C LEU A 225 12.82 -7.20 14.36
N SER A 226 12.93 -6.06 15.03
CA SER A 226 12.02 -5.67 16.10
C SER A 226 11.03 -4.65 15.56
N ILE A 227 9.73 -4.99 15.60
CA ILE A 227 8.68 -4.19 14.99
C ILE A 227 7.99 -3.34 16.04
N PHE A 228 7.91 -2.05 15.82
CA PHE A 228 7.17 -1.10 16.64
C PHE A 228 5.85 -0.77 15.91
N TYR A 229 4.76 -1.32 16.41
CA TYR A 229 3.43 -1.06 15.90
C TYR A 229 2.72 0.02 16.68
N GLU A 230 2.09 0.94 15.97
CA GLU A 230 1.14 1.90 16.53
C GLU A 230 -0.29 1.53 16.09
N ARG A 231 -1.29 1.82 16.92
CA ARG A 231 -2.72 1.64 16.56
C ARG A 231 -3.10 2.41 15.31
N GLY A 232 -2.49 3.58 15.16
CA GLY A 232 -2.68 4.46 14.02
C GLY A 232 -1.66 5.58 14.05
N PHE A 233 -1.61 6.34 12.99
CA PHE A 233 -0.69 7.45 12.85
C PHE A 233 -1.16 8.66 13.68
N GLU A 234 -0.26 9.13 14.55
CA GLU A 234 -0.36 10.40 15.25
C GLU A 234 1.00 11.08 15.10
N PRO A 235 1.10 12.24 14.40
CA PRO A 235 2.38 12.80 13.97
C PRO A 235 3.38 13.04 15.10
N ALA A 236 2.95 13.70 16.20
CA ALA A 236 3.85 14.04 17.30
C ALA A 236 4.31 12.79 18.07
N ARG A 237 3.41 11.79 18.26
CA ARG A 237 3.75 10.52 18.89
C ARG A 237 4.73 9.73 18.03
N THR A 238 4.46 9.65 16.72
CA THR A 238 5.34 8.92 15.79
C THR A 238 6.72 9.56 15.74
N LEU A 239 6.81 10.90 15.61
CA LEU A 239 8.10 11.62 15.63
C LEU A 239 8.89 11.35 16.91
N ARG A 240 8.23 11.41 18.07
CA ARG A 240 8.84 11.10 19.36
C ARG A 240 9.35 9.66 19.42
N ARG A 241 8.57 8.68 18.94
CA ARG A 241 8.98 7.26 18.85
C ARG A 241 10.22 7.07 17.98
N LEU A 242 10.28 7.74 16.83
CA LEU A 242 11.47 7.67 15.96
C LEU A 242 12.74 8.04 16.72
N ALA A 243 12.68 9.10 17.52
CA ALA A 243 13.82 9.61 18.29
C ALA A 243 14.14 8.76 19.53
N GLU A 244 13.15 8.50 20.40
CA GLU A 244 13.35 7.84 21.71
C GLU A 244 13.68 6.35 21.56
N GLU A 245 12.97 5.64 20.68
CA GLU A 245 13.20 4.20 20.46
C GLU A 245 14.33 3.93 19.46
N LYS A 246 15.02 4.97 18.97
CA LYS A 246 16.12 4.85 18.01
C LYS A 246 15.72 3.97 16.81
N ILE A 247 14.61 4.32 16.20
CA ILE A 247 14.07 3.59 15.03
C ILE A 247 15.03 3.76 13.86
N GLN A 248 15.27 2.66 13.15
CA GLN A 248 16.19 2.62 12.01
C GLN A 248 15.46 2.58 10.68
N ILE A 249 14.22 2.05 10.66
CA ILE A 249 13.48 1.79 9.44
C ILE A 249 12.05 2.33 9.57
N MET A 250 11.65 3.13 8.60
CA MET A 250 10.26 3.58 8.47
C MET A 250 9.82 3.54 7.00
N ALA A 251 8.61 3.01 6.77
CA ALA A 251 7.93 3.09 5.49
C ALA A 251 6.62 3.86 5.66
N GLY A 252 6.25 4.68 4.68
CA GLY A 252 5.02 5.45 4.77
C GLY A 252 4.57 6.05 3.44
N VAL A 253 3.46 6.77 3.50
CA VAL A 253 2.95 7.58 2.40
C VAL A 253 3.37 9.05 2.59
N PRO A 254 3.41 9.88 1.54
CA PRO A 254 3.89 11.27 1.63
C PRO A 254 3.27 12.09 2.75
N LEU A 255 1.96 11.93 2.98
CA LEU A 255 1.21 12.65 4.00
C LEU A 255 1.78 12.47 5.42
N LEU A 256 2.29 11.28 5.76
CA LEU A 256 2.86 11.01 7.09
C LEU A 256 4.10 11.86 7.33
N PHE A 257 4.99 11.91 6.35
CA PHE A 257 6.25 12.65 6.40
C PHE A 257 6.00 14.16 6.39
N GLU A 258 5.03 14.61 5.61
CA GLU A 258 4.62 16.00 5.55
C GLU A 258 4.06 16.48 6.90
N GLN A 259 3.15 15.72 7.51
CA GLN A 259 2.56 16.08 8.80
C GLN A 259 3.60 16.11 9.93
N MET A 260 4.55 15.17 9.94
CA MET A 260 5.66 15.21 10.92
C MET A 260 6.59 16.41 10.69
N ALA A 261 6.91 16.73 9.43
CA ALA A 261 7.78 17.86 9.10
C ALA A 261 7.17 19.24 9.46
N ARG A 262 5.85 19.33 9.56
CA ARG A 262 5.14 20.56 9.97
C ARG A 262 5.12 20.78 11.50
N LEU A 263 5.52 19.79 12.29
CA LEU A 263 5.53 19.92 13.75
C LEU A 263 6.66 20.84 14.22
N PRO A 264 6.42 21.72 15.20
CA PRO A 264 7.48 22.54 15.81
C PRO A 264 8.63 21.69 16.34
N GLU A 265 8.36 20.52 16.89
CA GLU A 265 9.32 19.58 17.47
C GLU A 265 10.21 18.91 16.41
N PHE A 266 9.82 18.92 15.14
CA PHE A 266 10.58 18.29 14.07
C PHE A 266 12.02 18.83 13.99
N ALA A 267 12.18 20.15 14.13
CA ALA A 267 13.49 20.79 14.08
C ALA A 267 14.45 20.26 15.17
N ALA A 268 13.95 19.94 16.37
CA ALA A 268 14.76 19.47 17.50
C ALA A 268 14.87 17.94 17.59
N ALA A 269 14.05 17.17 16.87
CA ALA A 269 14.03 15.72 16.95
C ALA A 269 15.37 15.11 16.48
N ASP A 270 15.92 14.19 17.27
CA ASP A 270 17.09 13.39 16.90
C ASP A 270 16.66 12.20 16.05
N LEU A 271 16.82 12.31 14.73
CA LEU A 271 16.47 11.30 13.75
C LEU A 271 17.71 10.57 13.19
N SER A 272 18.87 10.74 13.81
CA SER A 272 20.16 10.19 13.33
C SER A 272 20.23 8.67 13.28
N SER A 273 19.30 7.97 13.95
CA SER A 273 19.20 6.50 13.91
C SER A 273 18.52 5.97 12.65
N LEU A 274 17.81 6.81 11.88
CA LEU A 274 17.11 6.38 10.66
C LEU A 274 18.11 6.04 9.55
N GLU A 275 18.05 4.81 9.07
CA GLU A 275 18.93 4.26 8.03
C GLU A 275 18.18 3.99 6.72
N LEU A 276 16.91 3.57 6.81
CA LEU A 276 16.06 3.27 5.66
C LEU A 276 14.68 3.93 5.84
N VAL A 277 14.43 4.99 5.08
CA VAL A 277 13.14 5.65 5.09
C VAL A 277 12.57 5.66 3.68
N THR A 278 11.42 4.97 3.52
CA THR A 278 10.79 4.79 2.21
C THR A 278 9.45 5.49 2.13
N ILE A 279 9.22 6.14 1.01
CA ILE A 279 7.96 6.78 0.65
C ILE A 279 7.35 6.02 -0.53
N ALA A 280 6.09 5.58 -0.39
CA ALA A 280 5.39 4.80 -1.40
C ALA A 280 3.91 5.16 -1.49
N GLY A 281 3.23 4.64 -2.51
CA GLY A 281 1.78 4.75 -2.66
C GLY A 281 1.29 6.02 -3.36
N ALA A 282 2.09 7.08 -3.38
CA ALA A 282 1.90 8.30 -4.15
C ALA A 282 3.26 8.96 -4.41
N ARG A 283 3.32 9.89 -5.38
CA ARG A 283 4.52 10.71 -5.62
C ARG A 283 4.76 11.62 -4.41
N ALA A 284 5.98 11.64 -3.90
CA ALA A 284 6.35 12.53 -2.81
C ALA A 284 6.63 13.93 -3.33
N PRO A 285 6.06 14.99 -2.72
CA PRO A 285 6.41 16.36 -3.05
C PRO A 285 7.89 16.62 -2.76
N VAL A 286 8.60 17.24 -3.71
CA VAL A 286 10.03 17.58 -3.55
C VAL A 286 10.31 18.41 -2.29
N PRO A 287 9.48 19.39 -1.89
CA PRO A 287 9.68 20.12 -0.64
C PRO A 287 9.69 19.22 0.60
N VAL A 288 8.86 18.19 0.64
CA VAL A 288 8.84 17.20 1.75
C VAL A 288 10.15 16.42 1.77
N ILE A 289 10.61 15.93 0.62
CA ILE A 289 11.89 15.20 0.53
C ILE A 289 13.04 16.09 1.03
N ARG A 290 13.07 17.36 0.62
CA ARG A 290 14.11 18.32 1.02
C ARG A 290 14.09 18.59 2.54
N SER A 291 12.92 18.82 3.12
CA SER A 291 12.82 19.10 4.56
C SER A 291 13.38 17.98 5.46
N TRP A 292 13.22 16.72 5.02
CA TRP A 292 13.81 15.56 5.69
C TRP A 292 15.31 15.44 5.42
N LEU A 293 15.74 15.72 4.20
CA LEU A 293 17.16 15.73 3.83
C LEU A 293 17.93 16.78 4.63
N ASP A 294 17.36 17.95 4.86
CA ASP A 294 17.94 19.02 5.71
C ASP A 294 18.11 18.56 7.16
N LYS A 295 17.34 17.55 7.60
CA LYS A 295 17.50 16.85 8.90
C LYS A 295 18.52 15.71 8.84
N GLY A 296 19.17 15.47 7.69
CA GLY A 296 20.09 14.36 7.48
C GLY A 296 19.37 13.02 7.20
N VAL A 297 18.06 13.01 6.94
CA VAL A 297 17.28 11.82 6.66
C VAL A 297 16.92 11.76 5.18
N LEU A 298 17.39 10.72 4.50
CA LEU A 298 17.14 10.51 3.09
C LEU A 298 15.81 9.78 2.88
N LEU A 299 14.79 10.48 2.38
CA LEU A 299 13.54 9.88 1.95
C LEU A 299 13.72 9.27 0.55
N ARG A 300 13.53 7.96 0.42
CA ARG A 300 13.69 7.25 -0.85
C ARG A 300 12.35 6.85 -1.42
N GLN A 301 12.06 7.24 -2.64
CA GLN A 301 10.81 6.85 -3.29
C GLN A 301 10.84 5.37 -3.67
N ALA A 302 9.76 4.67 -3.32
CA ALA A 302 9.50 3.30 -3.70
C ALA A 302 8.28 3.24 -4.63
N TYR A 303 8.32 2.33 -5.58
CA TYR A 303 7.23 2.07 -6.49
C TYR A 303 6.77 0.62 -6.36
N GLY A 304 5.47 0.47 -6.48
CA GLY A 304 4.83 -0.83 -6.57
C GLY A 304 3.32 -0.75 -6.41
N MET A 305 2.73 -1.89 -6.56
CA MET A 305 1.31 -2.15 -6.42
C MET A 305 1.13 -3.55 -5.84
N THR A 306 -0.08 -3.88 -5.39
CA THR A 306 -0.32 -5.18 -4.77
C THR A 306 0.09 -6.34 -5.66
N GLU A 307 -0.18 -6.24 -6.95
CA GLU A 307 0.16 -7.23 -7.98
C GLU A 307 1.68 -7.45 -8.16
N LEU A 308 2.47 -6.48 -7.73
CA LEU A 308 3.94 -6.54 -7.74
C LEU A 308 4.53 -6.85 -6.36
N GLY A 309 3.72 -7.39 -5.47
CA GLY A 309 4.11 -7.66 -4.09
C GLY A 309 4.16 -6.44 -3.18
N GLY A 310 3.67 -5.29 -3.61
CA GLY A 310 3.63 -4.05 -2.85
C GLY A 310 4.73 -3.07 -3.17
N ILE A 311 6.00 -3.48 -3.14
CA ILE A 311 7.16 -2.69 -3.56
C ILE A 311 7.96 -3.53 -4.55
N SER A 312 8.22 -3.02 -5.74
CA SER A 312 8.98 -3.68 -6.80
C SER A 312 10.22 -2.89 -7.22
N SER A 313 10.33 -1.63 -6.80
CA SER A 313 11.49 -0.78 -7.04
C SER A 313 11.66 0.22 -5.90
N LEU A 314 12.88 0.59 -5.64
CA LEU A 314 13.26 1.60 -4.66
C LEU A 314 14.39 2.44 -5.23
N ASN A 315 14.31 3.77 -5.08
CA ASN A 315 15.37 4.66 -5.49
C ASN A 315 16.66 4.36 -4.67
N PRO A 316 17.78 4.01 -5.30
CA PRO A 316 19.02 3.70 -4.58
C PRO A 316 19.52 4.87 -3.73
N THR A 317 20.21 4.55 -2.63
CA THR A 317 20.69 5.57 -1.68
C THR A 317 21.65 6.58 -2.32
N ASP A 318 22.52 6.12 -3.21
CA ASP A 318 23.51 6.93 -3.93
C ASP A 318 22.89 7.80 -5.04
N GLN A 319 21.63 7.57 -5.40
CA GLN A 319 20.92 8.30 -6.44
C GLN A 319 19.82 9.22 -5.91
N ALA A 320 19.37 8.97 -4.69
CA ALA A 320 18.14 9.59 -4.18
C ALA A 320 18.27 11.11 -3.93
N VAL A 321 19.48 11.63 -3.74
CA VAL A 321 19.73 13.07 -3.59
C VAL A 321 19.64 13.76 -4.94
N ASP A 322 20.29 13.21 -5.97
CA ASP A 322 20.35 13.81 -7.30
C ASP A 322 19.07 13.55 -8.11
N ARG A 323 18.37 12.44 -7.81
CA ARG A 323 17.14 11.99 -8.48
C ARG A 323 15.99 11.80 -7.46
N PRO A 324 15.57 12.83 -6.74
CA PRO A 324 14.61 12.68 -5.64
C PRO A 324 13.23 12.17 -6.08
N GLU A 325 12.87 12.33 -7.35
CA GLU A 325 11.59 11.87 -7.91
C GLU A 325 11.67 10.48 -8.53
N SER A 326 12.85 9.90 -8.62
CA SER A 326 13.02 8.57 -9.20
C SER A 326 12.46 7.49 -8.28
N ILE A 327 11.81 6.51 -8.89
CA ILE A 327 11.39 5.27 -8.24
C ILE A 327 12.47 4.17 -8.35
N GLY A 328 13.67 4.48 -8.84
CA GLY A 328 14.70 3.51 -9.15
C GLY A 328 14.53 2.90 -10.55
N ARG A 329 15.13 1.74 -10.76
CA ARG A 329 15.09 0.98 -12.02
C ARG A 329 14.88 -0.52 -11.81
N GLY A 330 14.33 -0.91 -10.66
CA GLY A 330 14.12 -2.28 -10.23
C GLY A 330 14.87 -2.60 -8.94
N THR A 331 14.96 -3.89 -8.63
CA THR A 331 15.74 -4.45 -7.52
C THR A 331 16.71 -5.48 -8.07
N VAL A 332 17.30 -6.33 -7.23
CA VAL A 332 18.31 -7.31 -7.68
C VAL A 332 17.75 -8.29 -8.72
N PHE A 333 16.51 -8.74 -8.51
CA PHE A 333 15.84 -9.72 -9.37
C PHE A 333 14.59 -9.20 -10.07
N THR A 334 14.17 -7.97 -9.78
CA THR A 334 12.98 -7.35 -10.39
C THR A 334 13.42 -6.32 -11.43
N ARG A 335 12.90 -6.44 -12.64
CA ARG A 335 13.20 -5.59 -13.79
C ARG A 335 12.01 -4.73 -14.15
N HIS A 336 12.29 -3.49 -14.51
CA HIS A 336 11.31 -2.53 -15.01
C HIS A 336 11.69 -2.11 -16.44
N ARG A 337 10.69 -1.98 -17.29
CA ARG A 337 10.81 -1.36 -18.62
C ARG A 337 9.76 -0.27 -18.76
N VAL A 338 10.03 0.70 -19.62
CA VAL A 338 9.06 1.70 -20.06
C VAL A 338 8.85 1.45 -21.55
N VAL A 339 7.61 1.13 -21.94
CA VAL A 339 7.31 0.65 -23.29
C VAL A 339 6.21 1.46 -23.97
N ARG A 340 6.29 1.53 -25.29
CA ARG A 340 5.26 2.05 -26.17
C ARG A 340 4.07 1.08 -26.26
N PRO A 341 2.93 1.49 -26.82
CA PRO A 341 1.76 0.60 -26.99
C PRO A 341 2.03 -0.66 -27.82
N ASP A 342 3.04 -0.65 -28.70
CA ASP A 342 3.47 -1.81 -29.49
C ASP A 342 4.42 -2.77 -28.74
N GLY A 343 4.76 -2.45 -27.47
CA GLY A 343 5.64 -3.24 -26.62
C GLY A 343 7.14 -2.98 -26.81
N THR A 344 7.52 -2.07 -27.71
CA THR A 344 8.91 -1.64 -27.89
C THR A 344 9.34 -0.71 -26.75
N ASP A 345 10.65 -0.74 -26.41
CA ASP A 345 11.18 0.17 -25.37
C ASP A 345 11.10 1.64 -25.81
N CYS A 346 10.65 2.49 -24.91
CA CYS A 346 10.73 3.93 -25.09
C CYS A 346 12.19 4.40 -25.10
N ASP A 347 12.47 5.50 -25.79
CA ASP A 347 13.74 6.21 -25.68
C ASP A 347 13.86 6.93 -24.32
N ALA A 348 15.03 7.49 -24.00
CA ALA A 348 15.18 8.34 -22.83
C ALA A 348 14.27 9.57 -22.96
N GLU A 349 13.65 9.98 -21.84
CA GLU A 349 12.68 11.08 -21.73
C GLU A 349 11.36 10.86 -22.52
N GLU A 350 11.14 9.69 -23.09
CA GLU A 350 9.87 9.34 -23.74
C GLU A 350 8.93 8.69 -22.73
N PRO A 351 7.67 9.16 -22.60
CA PRO A 351 6.68 8.54 -21.72
C PRO A 351 6.14 7.24 -22.31
N GLY A 352 5.96 6.22 -21.47
CA GLY A 352 5.37 4.94 -21.84
C GLY A 352 4.86 4.17 -20.63
N GLU A 353 4.26 3.00 -20.87
CA GLU A 353 3.79 2.15 -19.79
C GLU A 353 4.96 1.50 -19.04
N ILE A 354 4.90 1.54 -17.71
CA ILE A 354 5.82 0.79 -16.86
C ILE A 354 5.36 -0.67 -16.85
N ILE A 355 6.22 -1.57 -17.33
CA ILE A 355 5.99 -3.02 -17.22
C ILE A 355 7.06 -3.65 -16.33
N VAL A 356 6.66 -4.70 -15.60
CA VAL A 356 7.49 -5.28 -14.53
C VAL A 356 7.58 -6.79 -14.68
N SER A 357 8.77 -7.33 -14.52
CA SER A 357 9.01 -8.77 -14.41
C SER A 357 9.92 -9.04 -13.22
N GLY A 358 9.53 -9.98 -12.38
CA GLY A 358 10.32 -10.30 -11.19
C GLY A 358 9.64 -11.30 -10.27
N PRO A 359 10.37 -11.77 -9.26
CA PRO A 359 9.92 -12.86 -8.39
C PRO A 359 8.76 -12.49 -7.46
N GLY A 360 8.51 -11.19 -7.24
CA GLY A 360 7.42 -10.67 -6.42
C GLY A 360 6.10 -10.44 -7.19
N VAL A 361 6.11 -10.61 -8.52
CA VAL A 361 4.90 -10.46 -9.34
C VAL A 361 3.89 -11.54 -8.96
N THR A 362 2.63 -11.15 -8.80
CA THR A 362 1.54 -12.07 -8.44
C THR A 362 1.46 -13.25 -9.41
N PRO A 363 1.20 -14.47 -8.93
CA PRO A 363 0.92 -15.60 -9.82
C PRO A 363 -0.48 -15.57 -10.43
N GLY A 364 -1.36 -14.63 -10.00
CA GLY A 364 -2.72 -14.54 -10.54
C GLY A 364 -3.68 -13.68 -9.74
N TYR A 365 -4.91 -13.64 -10.24
CA TYR A 365 -6.06 -13.11 -9.51
C TYR A 365 -6.99 -14.25 -9.09
N TRP A 366 -7.52 -14.16 -7.89
CA TRP A 366 -8.46 -15.14 -7.36
C TRP A 366 -9.68 -15.26 -8.26
N ARG A 367 -9.93 -16.48 -8.79
CA ARG A 367 -11.05 -16.81 -9.70
C ARG A 367 -11.20 -15.86 -10.91
N ASN A 368 -10.12 -15.25 -11.39
CA ASN A 368 -10.17 -14.28 -12.47
C ASN A 368 -8.95 -14.41 -13.41
N GLU A 369 -8.84 -15.56 -14.06
CA GLU A 369 -7.76 -15.87 -14.99
C GLU A 369 -7.75 -14.93 -16.21
N ALA A 370 -8.93 -14.51 -16.68
CA ALA A 370 -9.04 -13.60 -17.83
C ALA A 370 -8.38 -12.24 -17.53
N ALA A 371 -8.66 -11.66 -16.37
CA ALA A 371 -8.03 -10.39 -15.97
C ALA A 371 -6.52 -10.53 -15.75
N TYR A 372 -6.06 -11.71 -15.33
CA TYR A 372 -4.62 -11.97 -15.19
C TYR A 372 -3.94 -12.08 -16.55
N ALA A 373 -4.53 -12.80 -17.50
CA ALA A 373 -4.03 -12.94 -18.87
C ALA A 373 -3.96 -11.59 -19.61
N GLU A 374 -4.91 -10.67 -19.31
CA GLU A 374 -4.87 -9.30 -19.84
C GLU A 374 -3.70 -8.48 -19.26
N ALA A 375 -3.40 -8.64 -17.98
CA ALA A 375 -2.35 -7.89 -17.29
C ALA A 375 -0.95 -8.52 -17.49
N MET A 376 -0.86 -9.84 -17.64
CA MET A 376 0.42 -10.56 -17.81
C MET A 376 0.60 -10.93 -19.29
N ARG A 377 1.54 -10.27 -19.95
CA ARG A 377 1.83 -10.50 -21.38
C ARG A 377 3.32 -10.73 -21.58
N ASP A 378 3.70 -11.78 -22.29
CA ASP A 378 5.09 -12.12 -22.64
C ASP A 378 6.05 -12.14 -21.44
N GLY A 379 5.57 -12.55 -20.25
CA GLY A 379 6.35 -12.60 -19.01
C GLY A 379 6.52 -11.26 -18.30
N TRP A 380 5.77 -10.22 -18.74
CA TRP A 380 5.75 -8.90 -18.15
C TRP A 380 4.36 -8.53 -17.64
N PHE A 381 4.32 -8.02 -16.42
CA PHE A 381 3.11 -7.47 -15.85
C PHE A 381 2.93 -6.02 -16.30
N HIS A 382 1.83 -5.74 -16.95
CA HIS A 382 1.42 -4.41 -17.42
C HIS A 382 0.76 -3.65 -16.29
N SER A 383 1.46 -2.65 -15.74
CA SER A 383 1.01 -1.97 -14.53
C SER A 383 -0.15 -0.99 -14.76
N GLY A 384 -0.30 -0.50 -15.99
CA GLY A 384 -1.20 0.61 -16.30
C GLY A 384 -0.73 1.95 -15.75
N ASP A 385 0.51 2.04 -15.28
CA ASP A 385 1.14 3.27 -14.82
C ASP A 385 2.10 3.80 -15.91
N VAL A 386 2.11 5.11 -16.14
CA VAL A 386 3.00 5.78 -17.09
C VAL A 386 4.25 6.26 -16.39
N GLY A 387 5.39 5.95 -16.96
CA GLY A 387 6.70 6.42 -16.50
C GLY A 387 7.53 7.01 -17.61
N ILE A 388 8.59 7.69 -17.22
CA ILE A 388 9.64 8.20 -18.09
C ILE A 388 10.97 7.73 -17.53
N LYS A 389 11.84 7.17 -18.36
CA LYS A 389 13.19 6.80 -17.96
C LYS A 389 14.20 7.85 -18.43
N ASP A 390 15.21 8.14 -17.61
CA ASP A 390 16.35 8.95 -18.02
C ASP A 390 17.36 8.12 -18.85
N ALA A 391 18.45 8.76 -19.26
CA ALA A 391 19.52 8.14 -20.05
C ALA A 391 20.23 6.99 -19.29
N ASP A 392 20.24 7.00 -17.96
CA ASP A 392 20.80 5.97 -17.08
C ASP A 392 19.80 4.87 -16.72
N GLY A 393 18.54 4.97 -17.21
CA GLY A 393 17.47 4.02 -17.01
C GLY A 393 16.70 4.19 -15.69
N TYR A 394 16.93 5.26 -14.93
CA TYR A 394 16.14 5.58 -13.76
C TYR A 394 14.76 6.10 -14.16
N ILE A 395 13.73 5.53 -13.53
CA ILE A 395 12.33 5.80 -13.88
C ILE A 395 11.75 6.82 -12.89
N ARG A 396 11.03 7.81 -13.40
CA ARG A 396 10.09 8.63 -12.64
C ARG A 396 8.66 8.28 -13.06
N MET A 397 7.79 8.09 -12.10
CA MET A 397 6.37 7.87 -12.37
C MET A 397 5.72 9.19 -12.78
N VAL A 398 4.91 9.15 -13.82
CA VAL A 398 4.18 10.32 -14.33
C VAL A 398 2.73 10.29 -13.84
N ASP A 399 1.95 9.28 -14.25
CA ASP A 399 0.54 9.14 -13.86
C ASP A 399 0.03 7.72 -14.18
N ARG A 400 -1.26 7.49 -13.97
CA ARG A 400 -1.93 6.29 -14.46
C ARG A 400 -2.37 6.45 -15.89
N LEU A 401 -2.18 5.44 -16.71
CA LEU A 401 -2.55 5.45 -18.13
C LEU A 401 -4.02 5.85 -18.35
N LYS A 402 -4.91 5.36 -17.49
CA LYS A 402 -6.36 5.66 -17.52
C LYS A 402 -6.74 7.05 -16.99
N ASP A 403 -5.87 7.69 -16.23
CA ASP A 403 -6.10 9.01 -15.64
C ASP A 403 -5.47 10.12 -16.51
N VAL A 404 -4.65 9.74 -17.51
CA VAL A 404 -4.12 10.69 -18.51
C VAL A 404 -5.28 11.31 -19.29
N ILE A 405 -5.29 12.63 -19.36
CA ILE A 405 -6.32 13.42 -20.04
C ILE A 405 -5.92 13.61 -21.50
N ILE A 406 -6.78 13.21 -22.42
CA ILE A 406 -6.51 13.37 -23.87
C ILE A 406 -7.21 14.63 -24.36
N THR A 407 -6.48 15.73 -24.38
CA THR A 407 -7.01 17.03 -24.78
C THR A 407 -6.48 17.45 -26.17
N GLY A 408 -7.37 17.52 -27.16
CA GLY A 408 -7.01 17.92 -28.52
C GLY A 408 -5.88 17.07 -29.13
N GLY A 409 -5.80 15.79 -28.77
CA GLY A 409 -4.76 14.86 -29.22
C GLY A 409 -3.46 14.87 -28.40
N TYR A 410 -3.37 15.71 -27.36
CA TYR A 410 -2.24 15.73 -26.44
C TYR A 410 -2.55 14.94 -25.18
N ASN A 411 -1.59 14.13 -24.73
CA ASN A 411 -1.63 13.45 -23.44
C ASN A 411 -1.20 14.40 -22.33
N VAL A 412 -2.07 14.64 -21.37
CA VAL A 412 -1.82 15.51 -20.21
C VAL A 412 -1.90 14.68 -18.94
N ALA A 413 -0.81 14.68 -18.17
CA ALA A 413 -0.77 14.03 -16.88
C ALA A 413 -1.41 14.94 -15.81
N PRO A 414 -2.49 14.54 -15.13
CA PRO A 414 -3.06 15.28 -14.01
C PRO A 414 -2.04 15.68 -12.96
N SER A 415 -1.12 14.79 -12.61
CA SER A 415 -0.11 15.02 -11.59
C SER A 415 0.85 16.19 -11.90
N GLU A 416 1.10 16.48 -13.17
CA GLU A 416 1.92 17.63 -13.58
C GLU A 416 1.22 18.95 -13.22
N ILE A 417 -0.08 19.00 -13.45
CA ILE A 417 -0.90 20.18 -13.12
C ILE A 417 -1.06 20.30 -11.60
N GLU A 418 -1.31 19.17 -10.92
CA GLU A 418 -1.42 19.10 -9.45
C GLU A 418 -0.14 19.61 -8.78
N ALA A 419 1.03 19.25 -9.30
CA ALA A 419 2.31 19.71 -8.77
C ALA A 419 2.46 21.24 -8.83
N VAL A 420 2.05 21.86 -9.93
CA VAL A 420 2.09 23.32 -10.09
C VAL A 420 1.09 24.01 -9.15
N ILE A 421 -0.15 23.49 -9.07
CA ILE A 421 -1.18 24.08 -8.21
C ILE A 421 -0.77 23.98 -6.73
N SER A 422 -0.11 22.89 -6.33
CA SER A 422 0.38 22.68 -4.96
C SER A 422 1.48 23.66 -4.53
N GLU A 423 2.06 24.46 -5.45
CA GLU A 423 2.99 25.54 -5.08
C GLU A 423 2.28 26.72 -4.40
N LEU A 424 0.96 26.84 -4.53
CA LEU A 424 0.18 27.88 -3.88
C LEU A 424 0.03 27.58 -2.38
N PRO A 425 0.45 28.48 -1.47
CA PRO A 425 0.45 28.22 -0.03
C PRO A 425 -0.93 27.94 0.57
N GLN A 426 -2.00 28.39 -0.09
CA GLN A 426 -3.37 28.16 0.34
C GLN A 426 -3.91 26.79 0.00
N VAL A 427 -3.23 26.02 -0.89
CA VAL A 427 -3.69 24.72 -1.34
C VAL A 427 -3.33 23.65 -0.31
N ALA A 428 -4.34 23.08 0.31
CA ALA A 428 -4.19 21.95 1.23
C ALA A 428 -4.19 20.62 0.45
N GLU A 429 -5.10 20.47 -0.52
CA GLU A 429 -5.19 19.29 -1.38
C GLU A 429 -5.63 19.71 -2.79
N VAL A 430 -5.18 18.98 -3.80
CA VAL A 430 -5.61 19.16 -5.19
C VAL A 430 -5.78 17.83 -5.90
N CYS A 431 -6.79 17.75 -6.74
CA CYS A 431 -7.05 16.64 -7.64
C CYS A 431 -7.45 17.18 -9.02
N VAL A 432 -6.71 16.80 -10.05
CA VAL A 432 -7.07 17.14 -11.43
C VAL A 432 -7.74 15.96 -12.09
N VAL A 433 -8.90 16.19 -12.70
CA VAL A 433 -9.71 15.18 -13.37
C VAL A 433 -9.98 15.61 -14.82
N SER A 434 -10.36 14.65 -15.67
CA SER A 434 -10.84 14.98 -17.00
C SER A 434 -12.28 15.52 -16.93
N ALA A 435 -12.55 16.59 -17.67
CA ALA A 435 -13.89 17.09 -17.96
C ALA A 435 -14.16 16.98 -19.47
N PRO A 436 -15.36 16.58 -19.90
CA PRO A 436 -15.71 16.57 -21.32
C PRO A 436 -15.66 17.97 -21.94
N ASP A 437 -15.17 18.06 -23.18
CA ASP A 437 -15.14 19.31 -23.96
C ASP A 437 -15.49 19.03 -25.42
N THR A 438 -16.41 19.81 -25.98
CA THR A 438 -16.92 19.60 -27.34
C THR A 438 -15.88 19.80 -28.43
N LYS A 439 -14.84 20.62 -28.17
CA LYS A 439 -13.78 20.95 -29.13
C LYS A 439 -12.57 20.05 -28.98
N PHE A 440 -12.20 19.71 -27.75
CA PHE A 440 -10.95 19.01 -27.45
C PHE A 440 -11.13 17.58 -26.98
N GLY A 441 -12.38 17.09 -26.89
CA GLY A 441 -12.75 15.79 -26.33
C GLY A 441 -12.75 15.81 -24.82
N GLU A 442 -11.59 16.02 -24.23
CA GLU A 442 -11.41 16.20 -22.78
C GLU A 442 -10.55 17.43 -22.49
N VAL A 443 -10.72 18.02 -21.30
CA VAL A 443 -9.89 19.11 -20.78
C VAL A 443 -9.60 18.90 -19.29
N PRO A 444 -8.47 19.41 -18.77
CA PRO A 444 -8.19 19.36 -17.35
C PRO A 444 -9.17 20.21 -16.52
N ALA A 445 -9.65 19.62 -15.40
CA ALA A 445 -10.44 20.29 -14.37
C ALA A 445 -9.79 20.07 -13.01
N ALA A 446 -9.52 21.13 -12.26
CA ALA A 446 -8.90 21.08 -10.94
C ALA A 446 -9.97 21.21 -9.85
N VAL A 447 -9.99 20.26 -8.89
CA VAL A 447 -10.77 20.33 -7.66
C VAL A 447 -9.79 20.50 -6.50
N ILE A 448 -9.94 21.58 -5.74
CA ILE A 448 -8.94 22.06 -4.78
C ILE A 448 -9.60 22.22 -3.41
N CYS A 449 -8.98 21.63 -2.38
CA CYS A 449 -9.25 22.01 -1.00
C CYS A 449 -8.26 23.10 -0.60
N ALA A 450 -8.75 24.25 -0.19
CA ALA A 450 -7.91 25.39 0.15
C ALA A 450 -8.23 25.99 1.51
N ASP A 451 -7.18 26.41 2.21
CA ASP A 451 -7.24 27.16 3.46
C ASP A 451 -7.11 28.65 3.16
N GLY A 452 -8.21 29.39 3.31
CA GLY A 452 -8.24 30.84 3.08
C GLY A 452 -8.70 31.26 1.68
N ALA A 453 -8.43 32.51 1.32
CA ALA A 453 -8.90 33.08 0.06
C ALA A 453 -8.01 32.65 -1.11
N LEU A 454 -8.40 31.61 -1.80
CA LEU A 454 -7.86 31.21 -3.10
C LEU A 454 -8.91 31.50 -4.18
N THR A 455 -8.48 32.00 -5.35
CA THR A 455 -9.37 32.23 -6.48
C THR A 455 -9.01 31.36 -7.68
N ALA A 456 -9.99 31.03 -8.52
CA ALA A 456 -9.77 30.28 -9.75
C ALA A 456 -8.83 31.00 -10.71
N GLU A 457 -8.88 32.37 -10.73
CA GLU A 457 -7.99 33.19 -11.53
C GLU A 457 -6.54 33.06 -11.08
N ALA A 458 -6.25 33.01 -9.76
CA ALA A 458 -4.91 32.85 -9.24
C ALA A 458 -4.33 31.48 -9.62
N VAL A 459 -5.11 30.41 -9.50
CA VAL A 459 -4.75 29.05 -9.93
C VAL A 459 -4.45 29.03 -11.43
N THR A 460 -5.35 29.59 -12.23
CA THR A 460 -5.22 29.61 -13.70
C THR A 460 -4.03 30.45 -14.15
N ALA A 461 -3.78 31.59 -13.47
CA ALA A 461 -2.64 32.45 -13.77
C ALA A 461 -1.30 31.73 -13.53
N LEU A 462 -1.14 31.06 -12.39
CA LEU A 462 0.05 30.24 -12.10
C LEU A 462 0.23 29.13 -13.13
N CYS A 463 -0.85 28.40 -13.45
CA CYS A 463 -0.78 27.34 -14.45
C CYS A 463 -0.37 27.89 -15.84
N ARG A 464 -0.86 29.05 -16.26
CA ARG A 464 -0.45 29.70 -17.53
C ARG A 464 1.01 30.11 -17.56
N GLU A 465 1.55 30.50 -16.42
CA GLU A 465 2.98 30.87 -16.30
C GLU A 465 3.89 29.66 -16.43
N ARG A 466 3.46 28.50 -15.86
CA ARG A 466 4.32 27.32 -15.67
C ARG A 466 4.07 26.20 -16.66
N LEU A 467 2.91 26.15 -17.31
CA LEU A 467 2.48 25.02 -18.14
C LEU A 467 2.11 25.47 -19.57
N ALA A 468 2.23 24.53 -20.49
CA ALA A 468 1.71 24.75 -21.85
C ALA A 468 0.19 24.99 -21.83
N GLY A 469 -0.32 25.83 -22.73
CA GLY A 469 -1.72 26.27 -22.68
C GLY A 469 -2.77 25.18 -22.68
N TYR A 470 -2.51 24.03 -23.32
CA TYR A 470 -3.40 22.88 -23.33
C TYR A 470 -3.44 22.11 -21.99
N LYS A 471 -2.49 22.33 -21.10
CA LYS A 471 -2.43 21.76 -19.74
C LYS A 471 -3.12 22.63 -18.69
N VAL A 472 -3.44 23.88 -19.02
CA VAL A 472 -4.08 24.80 -18.07
C VAL A 472 -5.51 24.33 -17.79
N PRO A 473 -5.91 24.13 -16.50
CA PRO A 473 -7.27 23.72 -16.17
C PRO A 473 -8.30 24.72 -16.71
N ARG A 474 -9.32 24.20 -17.38
CA ARG A 474 -10.46 25.02 -17.85
C ARG A 474 -11.52 25.19 -16.78
N HIS A 475 -11.57 24.28 -15.85
CA HIS A 475 -12.48 24.31 -14.71
C HIS A 475 -11.65 24.27 -13.45
N VAL A 476 -11.96 25.17 -12.51
CA VAL A 476 -11.32 25.22 -11.20
C VAL A 476 -12.44 25.31 -10.16
N ILE A 477 -12.55 24.26 -9.34
CA ILE A 477 -13.52 24.15 -8.23
C ILE A 477 -12.72 24.25 -6.95
N ILE A 478 -13.09 25.17 -6.07
CA ILE A 478 -12.43 25.36 -4.78
C ILE A 478 -13.45 25.06 -3.68
N GLN A 479 -13.05 24.22 -2.72
CA GLN A 479 -13.87 23.83 -1.58
C GLN A 479 -13.07 23.98 -0.26
N ASP A 480 -13.79 24.05 0.84
CA ASP A 480 -13.25 24.27 2.20
C ASP A 480 -13.15 22.97 3.02
N HIS A 481 -13.46 21.84 2.40
CA HIS A 481 -13.40 20.53 3.03
C HIS A 481 -12.47 19.58 2.26
N PRO A 482 -11.87 18.58 2.95
CA PRO A 482 -10.93 17.64 2.34
C PRO A 482 -11.52 16.88 1.14
N LEU A 483 -10.66 16.54 0.20
CA LEU A 483 -11.01 15.75 -0.97
C LEU A 483 -11.40 14.33 -0.57
N GLU A 484 -12.38 13.75 -1.28
CA GLU A 484 -12.81 12.38 -1.02
C GLU A 484 -11.69 11.37 -1.26
N ARG A 485 -11.56 10.40 -0.33
CA ARG A 485 -10.51 9.38 -0.36
C ARG A 485 -11.09 7.98 -0.46
N MET A 486 -10.32 7.10 -1.09
CA MET A 486 -10.57 5.66 -1.07
C MET A 486 -10.24 5.06 0.30
N ALA A 487 -10.70 3.84 0.57
CA ALA A 487 -10.35 3.09 1.77
C ALA A 487 -8.83 2.96 1.99
N SER A 488 -8.03 2.99 0.94
CA SER A 488 -6.56 3.01 0.99
C SER A 488 -5.95 4.35 1.45
N GLY A 489 -6.75 5.39 1.65
CA GLY A 489 -6.30 6.75 1.98
C GLY A 489 -5.90 7.60 0.77
N LYS A 490 -5.86 7.03 -0.44
CA LYS A 490 -5.59 7.77 -1.69
C LYS A 490 -6.79 8.61 -2.11
N ILE A 491 -6.55 9.75 -2.74
CA ILE A 491 -7.61 10.59 -3.32
C ILE A 491 -8.44 9.77 -4.31
N ALA A 492 -9.75 9.82 -4.16
CA ALA A 492 -10.71 9.05 -4.96
C ALA A 492 -11.07 9.80 -6.26
N ARG A 493 -10.10 9.96 -7.18
CA ARG A 493 -10.22 10.77 -8.41
C ARG A 493 -11.53 10.55 -9.16
N ARG A 494 -11.95 9.29 -9.36
CA ARG A 494 -13.20 8.96 -10.02
C ARG A 494 -14.42 9.50 -9.28
N LYS A 495 -14.49 9.29 -7.95
CA LYS A 495 -15.62 9.78 -7.15
C LYS A 495 -15.68 11.30 -7.12
N ILE A 496 -14.51 11.97 -7.06
CA ILE A 496 -14.43 13.43 -7.14
C ILE A 496 -15.00 13.90 -8.48
N ARG A 497 -14.61 13.28 -9.60
CA ARG A 497 -15.20 13.61 -10.90
C ARG A 497 -16.71 13.38 -10.94
N ASP A 498 -17.17 12.24 -10.42
CA ASP A 498 -18.58 11.86 -10.43
C ASP A 498 -19.43 12.74 -9.48
N ALA A 499 -18.81 13.33 -8.43
CA ALA A 499 -19.46 14.28 -7.49
C ALA A 499 -19.62 15.69 -8.07
N HIS A 500 -18.99 16.00 -9.21
CA HIS A 500 -19.06 17.30 -9.87
C HIS A 500 -19.73 17.21 -11.25
N PRO A 501 -21.07 17.00 -11.30
CA PRO A 501 -21.79 16.86 -12.57
C PRO A 501 -21.73 18.11 -13.44
N GLU A 502 -21.43 19.28 -12.87
CA GLU A 502 -21.18 20.53 -13.60
C GLU A 502 -19.99 20.39 -14.58
N LEU A 503 -19.02 19.54 -14.29
CA LEU A 503 -17.92 19.25 -15.21
C LEU A 503 -18.39 18.50 -16.46
N ALA A 504 -19.49 17.73 -16.37
CA ALA A 504 -20.07 17.03 -17.50
C ALA A 504 -20.90 17.94 -18.40
N HIS A 505 -21.39 19.08 -17.88
CA HIS A 505 -22.25 20.04 -18.61
C HIS A 505 -21.49 21.26 -19.13
N ALA A 506 -20.19 21.36 -18.85
CA ALA A 506 -19.35 22.48 -19.28
C ALA A 506 -19.06 22.55 -20.78
N ALA A 507 -19.83 21.83 -21.59
CA ALA A 507 -19.76 21.80 -23.05
C ALA A 507 -20.21 23.10 -23.76
N GLN A 508 -20.54 24.18 -23.02
CA GLN A 508 -20.85 25.47 -23.62
C GLN A 508 -19.67 26.45 -23.42
N PRO A 509 -19.13 27.07 -24.49
CA PRO A 509 -18.11 28.09 -24.31
C PRO A 509 -18.73 29.29 -23.61
N VAL A 510 -18.17 29.72 -22.51
CA VAL A 510 -18.30 31.10 -22.06
C VAL A 510 -17.59 31.93 -23.11
N GLY A 511 -18.34 32.78 -23.80
CA GLY A 511 -17.95 33.62 -24.94
C GLY A 511 -16.82 34.61 -24.66
#